data_549df234060494788e42f89550639a2d
#
_entry.id   549df234060494788e42f89550639a2d
#
_cell.length_a   1.000
_cell.length_b   1.000
_cell.length_c   1.000
_cell.angle_alpha   90.00
_cell.angle_beta   90.00
_cell.angle_gamma   90.00
#
_symmetry.space_group_name_H-M   'P 1'
#
loop_
_entity.id
_entity.type
_entity.pdbx_description
1 polymer ?
#
loop_
_entity_poly.entity_id
_entity_poly.type
_entity_poly.pdbx_seq_one_letter_code
_entity_poly.pdbx_strand_id
1 'polypeptide(L)'
;MTRVPIIREVAWLAVIPQLGILAAFIAGAAAVRGGYDDHAVLVGAGAYVALSFTLRHTLSRQHRIGVRLMRAQRFEDAMPHFARSAEYFERHQWLDKFRAFTLLSAARMSYREMALCNIAFGLSQLGRGAEAKSAYEYVLREYPDNPLANAAIRMIRATESSGAPRAG
;
A
#
# COMPACT_ATOMS: atom_id res chain seq x y z
N MET A 1 -0.63 21.33 -12.75
CA MET A 1 -0.79 19.89 -12.48
C MET A 1 -0.07 19.57 -11.16
N THR A 2 -0.78 19.55 -10.07
CA THR A 2 -0.23 19.23 -8.74
C THR A 2 0.00 17.71 -8.66
N ARG A 3 1.27 17.31 -8.61
CA ARG A 3 1.63 15.90 -8.37
C ARG A 3 1.24 15.54 -6.95
N VAL A 4 0.35 14.56 -6.80
CA VAL A 4 0.04 13.98 -5.50
C VAL A 4 1.33 13.36 -4.94
N PRO A 5 1.86 13.82 -3.81
CA PRO A 5 3.07 13.25 -3.23
C PRO A 5 2.77 11.83 -2.74
N ILE A 6 3.32 10.83 -3.42
CA ILE A 6 3.25 9.44 -2.96
C ILE A 6 4.47 9.22 -2.06
N ILE A 7 4.27 9.35 -0.76
CA ILE A 7 5.30 9.02 0.24
C ILE A 7 5.34 7.48 0.34
N ARG A 8 6.36 6.87 -0.24
CA ARG A 8 6.68 5.47 -0.06
C ARG A 8 7.71 5.34 1.05
N GLU A 9 7.27 5.14 2.27
CA GLU A 9 8.17 4.73 3.34
C GLU A 9 8.54 3.26 3.17
N VAL A 10 9.84 2.99 3.06
CA VAL A 10 10.39 1.63 2.95
C VAL A 10 10.78 1.14 4.34
N ALA A 11 10.25 0.00 4.74
CA ALA A 11 10.67 -0.69 5.95
C ALA A 11 11.98 -1.47 5.65
N TRP A 12 13.13 -0.90 5.95
CA TRP A 12 14.44 -1.51 5.66
C TRP A 12 14.61 -2.90 6.29
N LEU A 13 14.06 -3.13 7.48
CA LEU A 13 14.06 -4.45 8.13
C LEU A 13 13.27 -5.50 7.32
N ALA A 14 12.29 -5.09 6.52
CA ALA A 14 11.54 -5.99 5.65
C ALA A 14 12.32 -6.43 4.38
N VAL A 15 13.47 -5.81 4.11
CA VAL A 15 14.36 -6.22 3.02
C VAL A 15 15.14 -7.48 3.39
N ILE A 16 15.49 -7.67 4.66
CA ILE A 16 16.26 -8.83 5.13
C ILE A 16 15.61 -10.17 4.76
N PRO A 17 14.31 -10.43 5.06
CA PRO A 17 13.68 -11.67 4.66
C PRO A 17 13.60 -11.83 3.13
N GLN A 18 13.51 -10.74 2.38
CA GLN A 18 13.49 -10.79 0.91
C GLN A 18 14.84 -11.24 0.34
N LEU A 19 15.96 -10.77 0.93
CA LEU A 19 17.30 -11.24 0.58
C LEU A 19 17.48 -12.71 0.93
N GLY A 20 16.95 -13.17 2.07
CA GLY A 20 16.95 -14.58 2.46
C GLY A 20 16.22 -15.47 1.45
N ILE A 21 15.03 -15.04 0.99
CA ILE A 21 14.26 -15.76 -0.04
C ILE A 21 15.01 -15.76 -1.37
N LEU A 22 15.58 -14.64 -1.79
CA LEU A 22 16.40 -14.56 -3.00
C LEU A 22 17.59 -15.54 -2.92
N ALA A 23 18.30 -15.54 -1.80
CA ALA A 23 19.42 -16.48 -1.57
C ALA A 23 18.95 -17.94 -1.64
N ALA A 24 17.78 -18.27 -1.08
CA ALA A 24 17.20 -19.61 -1.16
C ALA A 24 16.87 -20.02 -2.60
N PHE A 25 16.35 -19.11 -3.43
CA PHE A 25 16.10 -19.36 -4.85
C PHE A 25 17.40 -19.63 -5.63
N ILE A 26 18.46 -18.85 -5.36
CA ILE A 26 19.77 -19.04 -5.99
C ILE A 26 20.39 -20.38 -5.54
N ALA A 27 20.33 -20.69 -4.24
CA ALA A 27 20.83 -21.96 -3.71
C ALA A 27 20.07 -23.16 -4.29
N GLY A 28 18.75 -23.08 -4.41
CA GLY A 28 17.92 -24.11 -5.04
C GLY A 28 18.29 -24.31 -6.52
N ALA A 29 18.48 -23.24 -7.28
CA ALA A 29 18.95 -23.33 -8.66
C ALA A 29 20.32 -23.96 -8.77
N ALA A 30 21.27 -23.60 -7.90
CA ALA A 30 22.60 -24.19 -7.84
C ALA A 30 22.57 -25.70 -7.51
N ALA A 31 21.70 -26.11 -6.57
CA ALA A 31 21.52 -27.52 -6.21
C ALA A 31 21.00 -28.36 -7.39
N VAL A 32 20.02 -27.84 -8.14
CA VAL A 32 19.47 -28.51 -9.32
C VAL A 32 20.50 -28.63 -10.44
N ARG A 33 21.40 -27.66 -10.59
CA ARG A 33 22.43 -27.61 -11.63
C ARG A 33 23.71 -28.34 -11.25
N GLY A 34 23.87 -28.73 -9.98
CA GLY A 34 25.05 -29.40 -9.47
C GLY A 34 26.23 -28.48 -9.12
N GLY A 35 25.99 -27.15 -9.04
CA GLY A 35 27.02 -26.19 -8.63
C GLY A 35 26.60 -24.73 -8.70
N TYR A 36 27.37 -23.86 -8.04
CA TYR A 36 27.25 -22.43 -8.11
C TYR A 36 27.97 -21.90 -9.36
N ASP A 37 27.20 -21.43 -10.33
CA ASP A 37 27.68 -20.75 -11.53
C ASP A 37 26.80 -19.50 -11.82
N ASP A 38 27.24 -18.67 -12.78
CA ASP A 38 26.50 -17.46 -13.16
C ASP A 38 25.10 -17.79 -13.65
N HIS A 39 24.89 -18.96 -14.27
CA HIS A 39 23.56 -19.37 -14.72
C HIS A 39 22.66 -19.75 -13.55
N ALA A 40 23.16 -20.39 -12.49
CA ALA A 40 22.39 -20.66 -11.28
C ALA A 40 21.92 -19.37 -10.61
N VAL A 41 22.80 -18.34 -10.56
CA VAL A 41 22.44 -17.01 -10.05
C VAL A 41 21.35 -16.37 -10.91
N LEU A 42 21.49 -16.37 -12.23
CA LEU A 42 20.50 -15.80 -13.15
C LEU A 42 19.14 -16.51 -13.07
N VAL A 43 19.13 -17.83 -13.03
CA VAL A 43 17.91 -18.64 -12.93
C VAL A 43 17.23 -18.41 -11.59
N GLY A 44 17.96 -18.45 -10.49
CA GLY A 44 17.43 -18.22 -9.14
C GLY A 44 16.87 -16.81 -8.98
N ALA A 45 17.62 -15.79 -9.40
CA ALA A 45 17.18 -14.42 -9.36
C ALA A 45 15.96 -14.17 -10.28
N GLY A 46 15.97 -14.74 -11.48
CA GLY A 46 14.84 -14.67 -12.42
C GLY A 46 13.56 -15.30 -11.86
N ALA A 47 13.68 -16.48 -11.25
CA ALA A 47 12.55 -17.15 -10.60
C ALA A 47 12.00 -16.33 -9.41
N TYR A 48 12.87 -15.75 -8.58
CA TYR A 48 12.47 -14.83 -7.51
C TYR A 48 11.73 -13.61 -8.05
N VAL A 49 12.25 -12.95 -9.10
CA VAL A 49 11.60 -11.79 -9.73
C VAL A 49 10.24 -12.16 -10.31
N ALA A 50 10.14 -13.30 -11.02
CA ALA A 50 8.90 -13.80 -11.59
C ALA A 50 7.85 -14.08 -10.51
N LEU A 51 8.24 -14.75 -9.40
CA LEU A 51 7.36 -14.99 -8.25
C LEU A 51 6.91 -13.66 -7.63
N SER A 52 7.84 -12.76 -7.35
CA SER A 52 7.57 -11.44 -6.77
C SER A 52 6.60 -10.63 -7.63
N PHE A 53 6.80 -10.64 -8.95
CA PHE A 53 5.93 -9.98 -9.90
C PHE A 53 4.52 -10.59 -9.89
N THR A 54 4.42 -11.92 -9.94
CA THR A 54 3.14 -12.64 -9.95
C THR A 54 2.34 -12.37 -8.68
N LEU A 55 2.95 -12.50 -7.50
CA LEU A 55 2.30 -12.25 -6.22
C LEU A 55 1.78 -10.81 -6.11
N ARG A 56 2.60 -9.84 -6.46
CA ARG A 56 2.18 -8.42 -6.45
C ARG A 56 1.12 -8.12 -7.49
N HIS A 57 1.15 -8.80 -8.66
CA HIS A 57 0.19 -8.57 -9.73
C HIS A 57 -1.18 -9.18 -9.45
N THR A 58 -1.22 -10.36 -8.86
CA THR A 58 -2.48 -11.08 -8.57
C THR A 58 -3.12 -10.56 -7.30
N LEU A 59 -2.39 -10.56 -6.18
CA LEU A 59 -2.95 -10.26 -4.86
C LEU A 59 -3.31 -8.79 -4.66
N SER A 60 -2.58 -7.85 -5.27
CA SER A 60 -2.89 -6.42 -5.17
C SER A 60 -3.56 -5.81 -6.41
N ARG A 61 -4.19 -6.64 -7.25
CA ARG A 61 -4.80 -6.19 -8.52
C ARG A 61 -5.80 -5.04 -8.33
N GLN A 62 -6.73 -5.19 -7.39
CA GLN A 62 -7.75 -4.16 -7.10
C GLN A 62 -7.09 -2.86 -6.62
N HIS A 63 -6.15 -2.97 -5.71
CA HIS A 63 -5.40 -1.81 -5.23
C HIS A 63 -4.72 -1.04 -6.37
N ARG A 64 -4.08 -1.74 -7.30
CA ARG A 64 -3.38 -1.11 -8.44
C ARG A 64 -4.34 -0.46 -9.44
N ILE A 65 -5.53 -1.06 -9.68
CA ILE A 65 -6.56 -0.43 -10.51
C ILE A 65 -7.01 0.87 -9.85
N GLY A 66 -7.33 0.84 -8.55
CA GLY A 66 -7.70 2.04 -7.79
C GLY A 66 -6.63 3.14 -7.88
N VAL A 67 -5.35 2.80 -7.68
CA VAL A 67 -4.24 3.77 -7.81
C VAL A 67 -4.15 4.35 -9.22
N ARG A 68 -4.36 3.55 -10.27
CA ARG A 68 -4.37 4.04 -11.66
C ARG A 68 -5.51 5.04 -11.89
N LEU A 69 -6.71 4.73 -11.44
CA LEU A 69 -7.87 5.60 -11.54
C LEU A 69 -7.67 6.90 -10.73
N MET A 70 -7.12 6.80 -9.53
CA MET A 70 -6.78 7.94 -8.68
C MET A 70 -5.80 8.90 -9.39
N ARG A 71 -4.76 8.35 -10.03
CA ARG A 71 -3.81 9.15 -10.82
C ARG A 71 -4.44 9.81 -12.05
N ALA A 72 -5.47 9.18 -12.60
CA ALA A 72 -6.28 9.74 -13.69
C ALA A 72 -7.36 10.72 -13.19
N GLN A 73 -7.36 11.05 -11.88
CA GLN A 73 -8.35 11.92 -11.21
C GLN A 73 -9.80 11.38 -11.29
N ARG A 74 -9.97 10.10 -11.57
CA ARG A 74 -11.25 9.39 -11.57
C ARG A 74 -11.54 8.85 -10.16
N PHE A 75 -11.78 9.77 -9.23
CA PHE A 75 -11.86 9.46 -7.80
C PHE A 75 -13.05 8.56 -7.48
N GLU A 76 -14.24 8.83 -8.05
CA GLU A 76 -15.43 8.00 -7.83
C GLU A 76 -15.21 6.55 -8.28
N ASP A 77 -14.62 6.37 -9.47
CA ASP A 77 -14.34 5.05 -10.01
C ASP A 77 -13.25 4.30 -9.22
N ALA A 78 -12.34 5.03 -8.58
CA ALA A 78 -11.27 4.44 -7.78
C ALA A 78 -11.77 3.83 -6.46
N MET A 79 -12.76 4.45 -5.81
CA MET A 79 -13.23 4.07 -4.49
C MET A 79 -13.69 2.61 -4.39
N PRO A 80 -14.53 2.06 -5.29
CA PRO A 80 -14.95 0.66 -5.20
C PRO A 80 -13.78 -0.33 -5.34
N HIS A 81 -12.73 0.04 -6.06
CA HIS A 81 -11.53 -0.80 -6.17
C HIS A 81 -10.72 -0.81 -4.88
N PHE A 82 -10.60 0.34 -4.20
CA PHE A 82 -9.97 0.39 -2.89
C PHE A 82 -10.81 -0.31 -1.81
N ALA A 83 -12.15 -0.18 -1.85
CA ALA A 83 -13.02 -0.90 -0.94
C ALA A 83 -12.84 -2.42 -1.05
N ARG A 84 -12.85 -2.96 -2.27
CA ARG A 84 -12.58 -4.38 -2.52
C ARG A 84 -11.17 -4.80 -2.08
N SER A 85 -10.19 -3.91 -2.25
CA SER A 85 -8.82 -4.16 -1.77
C SER A 85 -8.77 -4.23 -0.24
N ALA A 86 -9.39 -3.27 0.46
CA ALA A 86 -9.45 -3.24 1.91
C ALA A 86 -10.14 -4.49 2.46
N GLU A 87 -11.28 -4.86 1.91
CA GLU A 87 -12.04 -6.06 2.27
C GLU A 87 -11.24 -7.36 2.04
N TYR A 88 -10.54 -7.46 0.91
CA TYR A 88 -9.69 -8.62 0.61
C TYR A 88 -8.60 -8.79 1.67
N PHE A 89 -7.87 -7.72 2.00
CA PHE A 89 -6.80 -7.78 2.99
C PHE A 89 -7.31 -7.85 4.43
N GLU A 90 -8.54 -7.43 4.70
CA GLU A 90 -9.22 -7.68 5.97
C GLU A 90 -9.52 -9.16 6.18
N ARG A 91 -10.03 -9.84 5.17
CA ARG A 91 -10.28 -11.29 5.22
C ARG A 91 -8.99 -12.10 5.25
N HIS A 92 -7.89 -11.57 4.71
CA HIS A 92 -6.60 -12.24 4.58
C HIS A 92 -5.49 -11.47 5.33
N GLN A 93 -5.75 -11.12 6.59
CA GLN A 93 -4.83 -10.31 7.41
C GLN A 93 -3.41 -10.87 7.48
N TRP A 94 -3.27 -12.20 7.47
CA TRP A 94 -1.97 -12.85 7.48
C TRP A 94 -1.12 -12.51 6.25
N LEU A 95 -1.74 -12.35 5.06
CA LEU A 95 -1.03 -11.91 3.85
C LEU A 95 -0.45 -10.51 4.02
N ASP A 96 -1.22 -9.61 4.62
CA ASP A 96 -0.82 -8.23 4.82
C ASP A 96 0.16 -8.09 5.99
N LYS A 97 -0.03 -8.87 7.07
CA LYS A 97 0.88 -8.92 8.22
C LYS A 97 2.27 -9.42 7.84
N PHE A 98 2.33 -10.47 7.04
CA PHE A 98 3.59 -11.08 6.57
C PHE A 98 3.97 -10.64 5.15
N ARG A 99 3.56 -9.44 4.72
CA ARG A 99 3.75 -8.94 3.35
C ARG A 99 5.21 -8.93 2.86
N ALA A 100 6.17 -8.89 3.77
CA ALA A 100 7.58 -9.02 3.42
C ALA A 100 7.90 -10.39 2.80
N PHE A 101 7.20 -11.44 3.22
CA PHE A 101 7.34 -12.82 2.73
C PHE A 101 6.29 -13.14 1.65
N THR A 102 5.02 -12.83 1.91
CA THR A 102 3.87 -13.23 1.07
C THR A 102 3.74 -12.41 -0.21
N LEU A 103 4.04 -11.11 -0.12
CA LEU A 103 3.95 -10.15 -1.22
C LEU A 103 5.33 -9.65 -1.67
N LEU A 104 6.40 -10.08 -0.98
CA LEU A 104 7.77 -9.60 -1.18
C LEU A 104 7.82 -8.06 -1.21
N SER A 105 7.06 -7.43 -0.32
CA SER A 105 6.87 -5.98 -0.26
C SER A 105 7.52 -5.38 0.98
N ALA A 106 8.37 -4.39 0.78
CA ALA A 106 9.00 -3.61 1.84
C ALA A 106 8.18 -2.35 2.23
N ALA A 107 6.91 -2.26 1.84
CA ALA A 107 6.06 -1.13 2.21
C ALA A 107 5.82 -1.10 3.72
N ARG A 108 5.94 0.08 4.33
CA ARG A 108 5.69 0.26 5.77
C ARG A 108 4.20 0.14 6.09
N MET A 109 3.35 0.79 5.28
CA MET A 109 1.90 0.68 5.40
C MET A 109 1.38 -0.63 4.83
N SER A 110 0.37 -1.21 5.47
CA SER A 110 -0.34 -2.37 4.98
C SER A 110 -1.19 -2.02 3.74
N TYR A 111 -1.55 -3.01 2.93
CA TYR A 111 -2.41 -2.77 1.77
C TYR A 111 -3.82 -2.34 2.18
N ARG A 112 -4.34 -2.88 3.30
CA ARG A 112 -5.62 -2.45 3.88
C ARG A 112 -5.55 -0.99 4.30
N GLU A 113 -4.52 -0.62 5.05
CA GLU A 113 -4.28 0.74 5.51
C GLU A 113 -4.18 1.74 4.35
N MET A 114 -3.37 1.42 3.32
CA MET A 114 -3.25 2.23 2.11
C MET A 114 -4.60 2.38 1.37
N ALA A 115 -5.39 1.32 1.29
CA ALA A 115 -6.68 1.36 0.60
C ALA A 115 -7.68 2.28 1.33
N LEU A 116 -7.76 2.19 2.66
CA LEU A 116 -8.62 3.04 3.49
C LEU A 116 -8.19 4.52 3.40
N CYS A 117 -6.89 4.82 3.45
CA CYS A 117 -6.38 6.18 3.24
C CYS A 117 -6.73 6.73 1.85
N ASN A 118 -6.65 5.90 0.81
CA ASN A 118 -6.99 6.32 -0.55
C ASN A 118 -8.49 6.57 -0.72
N ILE A 119 -9.37 5.83 -0.01
CA ILE A 119 -10.81 6.13 0.02
C ILE A 119 -11.04 7.50 0.64
N ALA A 120 -10.47 7.75 1.82
CA ALA A 120 -10.61 9.03 2.51
C ALA A 120 -10.08 10.19 1.67
N PHE A 121 -8.95 10.01 1.00
CA PHE A 121 -8.39 10.98 0.07
C PHE A 121 -9.31 11.22 -1.13
N GLY A 122 -9.86 10.16 -1.75
CA GLY A 122 -10.80 10.27 -2.86
C GLY A 122 -12.04 11.08 -2.48
N LEU A 123 -12.61 10.84 -1.30
CA LEU A 123 -13.73 11.62 -0.77
C LEU A 123 -13.38 13.10 -0.62
N SER A 124 -12.17 13.42 -0.13
CA SER A 124 -11.72 14.80 -0.01
C SER A 124 -11.57 15.50 -1.36
N GLN A 125 -11.10 14.78 -2.40
CA GLN A 125 -10.97 15.32 -3.75
C GLN A 125 -12.33 15.55 -4.45
N LEU A 126 -13.37 14.81 -4.04
CA LEU A 126 -14.75 14.98 -4.51
C LEU A 126 -15.51 16.08 -3.75
N GLY A 127 -14.86 16.81 -2.84
CA GLY A 127 -15.52 17.84 -2.03
C GLY A 127 -16.42 17.27 -0.92
N ARG A 128 -16.42 15.95 -0.69
CA ARG A 128 -17.21 15.25 0.34
C ARG A 128 -16.50 15.32 1.70
N GLY A 129 -16.29 16.54 2.20
CA GLY A 129 -15.43 16.83 3.34
C GLY A 129 -15.83 16.11 4.63
N ALA A 130 -17.12 16.07 4.98
CA ALA A 130 -17.62 15.38 6.18
C ALA A 130 -17.35 13.86 6.12
N GLU A 131 -17.56 13.26 4.96
CA GLU A 131 -17.31 11.84 4.76
C GLU A 131 -15.81 11.53 4.73
N ALA A 132 -15.01 12.40 4.13
CA ALA A 132 -13.56 12.28 4.17
C ALA A 132 -13.03 12.33 5.60
N LYS A 133 -13.54 13.25 6.43
CA LYS A 133 -13.19 13.33 7.86
C LYS A 133 -13.50 12.03 8.58
N SER A 134 -14.74 11.54 8.45
CA SER A 134 -15.17 10.28 9.07
C SER A 134 -14.32 9.09 8.61
N ALA A 135 -13.96 9.05 7.32
CA ALA A 135 -13.09 8.00 6.78
C ALA A 135 -11.66 8.07 7.34
N TYR A 136 -11.06 9.27 7.47
CA TYR A 136 -9.76 9.41 8.12
C TYR A 136 -9.79 9.08 9.61
N GLU A 137 -10.86 9.45 10.31
CA GLU A 137 -11.05 9.07 11.72
C GLU A 137 -11.18 7.55 11.87
N TYR A 138 -11.84 6.87 10.92
CA TYR A 138 -11.86 5.41 10.88
C TYR A 138 -10.45 4.83 10.70
N VAL A 139 -9.66 5.39 9.76
CA VAL A 139 -8.24 5.00 9.60
C VAL A 139 -7.49 5.13 10.91
N LEU A 140 -7.65 6.22 11.65
CA LEU A 140 -6.93 6.44 12.91
C LEU A 140 -7.40 5.54 14.05
N ARG A 141 -8.63 5.05 14.03
CA ARG A 141 -9.08 4.01 14.98
C ARG A 141 -8.39 2.68 14.74
N GLU A 142 -8.23 2.29 13.48
CA GLU A 142 -7.58 1.03 13.09
C GLU A 142 -6.04 1.11 13.10
N TYR A 143 -5.51 2.29 12.78
CA TYR A 143 -4.08 2.59 12.62
C TYR A 143 -3.74 3.94 13.25
N PRO A 144 -3.60 4.01 14.60
CA PRO A 144 -3.43 5.29 15.32
C PRO A 144 -2.19 6.09 14.88
N ASP A 145 -1.13 5.39 14.46
CA ASP A 145 0.13 6.01 14.04
C ASP A 145 0.19 6.35 12.55
N ASN A 146 -0.95 6.27 11.82
CA ASN A 146 -0.95 6.59 10.39
C ASN A 146 -0.63 8.07 10.13
N PRO A 147 0.50 8.40 9.48
CA PRO A 147 0.94 9.79 9.33
C PRO A 147 0.06 10.59 8.36
N LEU A 148 -0.50 9.92 7.33
CA LEU A 148 -1.34 10.59 6.33
C LEU A 148 -2.69 10.99 6.93
N ALA A 149 -3.35 10.06 7.64
CA ALA A 149 -4.62 10.34 8.29
C ALA A 149 -4.48 11.39 9.39
N ASN A 150 -3.41 11.32 10.20
CA ASN A 150 -3.10 12.33 11.21
C ASN A 150 -2.91 13.72 10.58
N ALA A 151 -2.16 13.82 9.48
CA ALA A 151 -1.96 15.08 8.77
C ALA A 151 -3.29 15.62 8.18
N ALA A 152 -4.08 14.74 7.53
CA ALA A 152 -5.36 15.12 6.95
C ALA A 152 -6.35 15.65 8.00
N ILE A 153 -6.49 14.96 9.13
CA ILE A 153 -7.38 15.40 10.22
C ILE A 153 -6.93 16.74 10.80
N ARG A 154 -5.61 16.98 10.98
CA ARG A 154 -5.12 18.29 11.42
C ARG A 154 -5.48 19.39 10.43
N MET A 155 -5.35 19.14 9.12
CA MET A 155 -5.71 20.12 8.08
C MET A 155 -7.22 20.41 8.08
N ILE A 156 -8.06 19.38 8.18
CA ILE A 156 -9.52 19.53 8.23
C ILE A 156 -9.92 20.36 9.44
N ARG A 157 -9.39 20.06 10.63
CA ARG A 157 -9.68 20.82 11.86
C ARG A 157 -9.22 22.27 11.76
N ALA A 158 -8.08 22.55 11.16
CA ALA A 158 -7.58 23.91 10.95
C ALA A 158 -8.50 24.71 10.04
N THR A 159 -9.07 24.11 8.98
CA THR A 159 -10.04 24.78 8.10
C THR A 159 -11.38 25.02 8.79
N GLU A 160 -11.86 24.07 9.59
CA GLU A 160 -13.07 24.21 10.40
C GLU A 160 -12.94 25.36 11.40
N SER A 161 -11.81 25.46 12.10
CA SER A 161 -11.56 26.53 13.06
C SER A 161 -11.39 27.92 12.44
N SER A 162 -10.87 27.98 11.20
CA SER A 162 -10.72 29.23 10.45
C SER A 162 -12.02 29.73 9.81
N GLY A 163 -12.97 28.82 9.54
CA GLY A 163 -14.27 29.12 8.97
C GLY A 163 -15.37 29.44 10.00
N ALA A 164 -15.10 29.25 11.28
CA ALA A 164 -16.02 29.65 12.33
C ALA A 164 -16.12 31.18 12.39
N PRO A 165 -17.31 31.80 12.29
CA PRO A 165 -17.46 33.24 12.45
C PRO A 165 -16.92 33.64 13.83
N ARG A 166 -15.97 34.58 13.86
CA ARG A 166 -15.55 35.21 15.10
C ARG A 166 -16.80 35.86 15.70
N ALA A 167 -17.31 35.26 16.77
CA ALA A 167 -18.33 35.90 17.59
C ALA A 167 -17.75 37.22 18.10
N GLY A 168 -18.23 38.31 17.51
CA GLY A 168 -17.96 39.66 17.94
C GLY A 168 -18.80 40.03 19.16
#